data_adcebe4009934c67dced8ceb0116f4d5
#
_entry.id   adcebe4009934c67dced8ceb0116f4d5
#
_cell.length_a   1.000
_cell.length_b   1.000
_cell.length_c   1.000
_cell.angle_alpha   90.00
_cell.angle_beta   90.00
_cell.angle_gamma   90.00
#
_symmetry.space_group_name_H-M   'P 1'
#
loop_
_entity.id
_entity.type
_entity.pdbx_description
1 polymer ?
#
loop_
_entity_poly.entity_id
_entity_poly.type
_entity_poly.pdbx_seq_one_letter_code
_entity_poly.pdbx_strand_id
1 'polypeptide(L)'
;MPDWDDRYRGGEHTTAEPSRLIRTAIAGRPPGRALDLACGAGRHAIYLAEFGWEVTAVDGSLVAIEMLTARALERGVTLDARIADLEAGEFQIEPNAYDLVCDFQYLQRDLLPGIRAGVKPGGIVVAEIHLNDGKPNVNPINPGFLLERGELREIFDDWEIEYYDERADEDGHHHDAAHLIARKPDLNN
;
A
#
# COMPACT_ATOMS: atom_id res chain seq x y z
N MET A 1 2.32 18.83 8.45
CA MET A 1 2.42 17.35 8.38
C MET A 1 3.11 16.85 9.62
N PRO A 2 2.76 15.67 10.16
CA PRO A 2 3.62 15.02 11.14
C PRO A 2 4.98 14.77 10.48
N ASP A 3 6.05 14.99 11.23
CA ASP A 3 7.39 14.63 10.76
C ASP A 3 7.51 13.09 10.81
N TRP A 4 7.32 12.45 9.66
CA TRP A 4 7.40 11.00 9.53
C TRP A 4 8.79 10.47 9.89
N ASP A 5 9.85 11.23 9.60
CA ASP A 5 11.21 10.86 9.97
C ASP A 5 11.35 10.70 11.48
N ASP A 6 10.78 11.61 12.27
CA ASP A 6 10.82 11.54 13.73
C ASP A 6 10.02 10.34 14.26
N ARG A 7 8.89 10.01 13.65
CA ARG A 7 8.09 8.84 14.02
C ARG A 7 8.85 7.54 13.76
N TYR A 8 9.48 7.40 12.60
CA TYR A 8 10.32 6.24 12.29
C TYR A 8 11.53 6.14 13.20
N ARG A 9 12.22 7.25 13.51
CA ARG A 9 13.30 7.27 14.51
C ARG A 9 12.82 6.86 15.90
N GLY A 10 11.59 7.19 16.25
CA GLY A 10 10.93 6.79 17.49
C GLY A 10 10.51 5.32 17.54
N GLY A 11 10.67 4.58 16.44
CA GLY A 11 10.31 3.15 16.34
C GLY A 11 8.83 2.90 16.00
N GLU A 12 8.07 3.94 15.65
CA GLU A 12 6.69 3.79 15.19
C GLU A 12 6.67 3.21 13.76
N HIS A 13 5.63 2.46 13.42
CA HIS A 13 5.41 1.86 12.07
C HIS A 13 6.59 1.02 11.52
N THR A 14 7.40 0.45 12.42
CA THR A 14 8.61 -0.31 12.04
C THR A 14 8.41 -1.82 12.01
N THR A 15 7.18 -2.33 12.10
CA THR A 15 6.91 -3.77 12.01
C THR A 15 7.48 -4.35 10.71
N ALA A 16 8.08 -5.55 10.82
CA ALA A 16 8.62 -6.27 9.67
C ALA A 16 7.63 -7.28 9.08
N GLU A 17 6.54 -7.57 9.79
CA GLU A 17 5.55 -8.55 9.33
C GLU A 17 4.65 -7.95 8.24
N PRO A 18 4.59 -8.57 7.05
CA PRO A 18 3.66 -8.17 6.01
C PRO A 18 2.22 -8.49 6.40
N SER A 19 1.26 -7.68 5.95
CA SER A 19 -0.17 -7.93 6.13
C SER A 19 -0.57 -9.30 5.59
N ARG A 20 -1.57 -9.94 6.22
CA ARG A 20 -2.17 -11.17 5.69
C ARG A 20 -2.79 -10.95 4.31
N LEU A 21 -3.26 -9.73 4.04
CA LEU A 21 -3.88 -9.39 2.77
C LEU A 21 -2.89 -9.53 1.61
N ILE A 22 -1.65 -9.00 1.73
CA ILE A 22 -0.64 -9.12 0.67
C ILE A 22 -0.22 -10.58 0.46
N ARG A 23 -0.12 -11.37 1.54
CA ARG A 23 0.19 -12.80 1.46
C ARG A 23 -0.88 -13.55 0.67
N THR A 24 -2.16 -13.23 0.94
CA THR A 24 -3.30 -13.79 0.22
C THR A 24 -3.28 -13.38 -1.25
N ALA A 25 -3.04 -12.09 -1.49
CA ALA A 25 -3.06 -11.53 -2.84
C ALA A 25 -2.05 -12.17 -3.78
N ILE A 26 -0.84 -12.51 -3.32
CA ILE A 26 0.19 -13.09 -4.19
C ILE A 26 0.17 -14.62 -4.24
N ALA A 27 -0.64 -15.28 -3.42
CA ALA A 27 -0.68 -16.73 -3.37
C ALA A 27 -1.07 -17.34 -4.72
N GLY A 28 -0.18 -18.14 -5.31
CA GLY A 28 -0.39 -18.79 -6.61
C GLY A 28 -0.27 -17.87 -7.83
N ARG A 29 0.11 -16.61 -7.66
CA ARG A 29 0.38 -15.70 -8.79
C ARG A 29 1.85 -15.73 -9.18
N PRO A 30 2.15 -15.70 -10.48
CA PRO A 30 3.52 -15.52 -10.92
C PRO A 30 3.99 -14.11 -10.53
N PRO A 31 5.26 -13.96 -10.11
CA PRO A 31 5.81 -12.64 -9.82
C PRO A 31 5.91 -11.80 -11.10
N GLY A 32 5.75 -10.49 -10.95
CA GLY A 32 5.86 -9.48 -11.98
C GLY A 32 6.41 -8.18 -11.40
N ARG A 33 6.06 -7.03 -11.99
CA ARG A 33 6.42 -5.72 -11.44
C ARG A 33 5.41 -5.28 -10.39
N ALA A 34 5.90 -4.89 -9.21
CA ALA A 34 5.09 -4.38 -8.13
C ALA A 34 5.47 -2.94 -7.75
N LEU A 35 4.46 -2.17 -7.35
CA LEU A 35 4.64 -0.83 -6.77
C LEU A 35 4.09 -0.83 -5.35
N ASP A 36 4.90 -0.40 -4.38
CA ASP A 36 4.50 -0.22 -2.99
C ASP A 36 4.51 1.29 -2.66
N LEU A 37 3.32 1.88 -2.54
CA LEU A 37 3.13 3.31 -2.30
C LEU A 37 3.07 3.59 -0.80
N ALA A 38 3.72 4.68 -0.35
CA ALA A 38 3.91 4.99 1.06
C ALA A 38 4.42 3.77 1.83
N CYS A 39 5.49 3.16 1.30
CA CYS A 39 5.96 1.83 1.67
C CYS A 39 6.52 1.74 3.11
N GLY A 40 6.78 2.89 3.74
CA GLY A 40 7.38 2.97 5.05
C GLY A 40 8.72 2.21 5.13
N ALA A 41 8.93 1.50 6.23
CA ALA A 41 10.13 0.68 6.43
C ALA A 41 10.13 -0.65 5.63
N GLY A 42 9.24 -0.77 4.62
CA GLY A 42 9.31 -1.77 3.55
C GLY A 42 8.78 -3.16 3.87
N ARG A 43 7.89 -3.33 4.84
CA ARG A 43 7.38 -4.67 5.23
C ARG A 43 6.77 -5.46 4.06
N HIS A 44 6.03 -4.79 3.16
CA HIS A 44 5.41 -5.40 1.99
C HIS A 44 6.38 -5.47 0.81
N ALA A 45 7.14 -4.41 0.54
CA ALA A 45 8.14 -4.36 -0.51
C ALA A 45 9.18 -5.48 -0.39
N ILE A 46 9.73 -5.68 0.82
CA ILE A 46 10.71 -6.74 1.10
C ILE A 46 10.07 -8.11 0.91
N TYR A 47 8.87 -8.33 1.45
CA TYR A 47 8.16 -9.59 1.29
C TYR A 47 7.91 -9.92 -0.18
N LEU A 48 7.45 -8.96 -0.98
CA LEU A 48 7.27 -9.15 -2.43
C LEU A 48 8.58 -9.50 -3.12
N ALA A 49 9.67 -8.81 -2.79
CA ALA A 49 11.00 -9.08 -3.36
C ALA A 49 11.52 -10.49 -2.99
N GLU A 50 11.27 -10.97 -1.76
CA GLU A 50 11.58 -12.34 -1.34
C GLU A 50 10.84 -13.40 -2.17
N PHE A 51 9.65 -13.06 -2.70
CA PHE A 51 8.87 -13.92 -3.60
C PHE A 51 9.13 -13.65 -5.09
N GLY A 52 10.21 -12.94 -5.41
CA GLY A 52 10.70 -12.75 -6.78
C GLY A 52 10.04 -11.62 -7.56
N TRP A 53 9.25 -10.76 -6.90
CA TRP A 53 8.68 -9.57 -7.56
C TRP A 53 9.76 -8.51 -7.80
N GLU A 54 9.67 -7.83 -8.96
CA GLU A 54 10.45 -6.61 -9.25
C GLU A 54 9.74 -5.42 -8.60
N VAL A 55 10.26 -4.97 -7.44
CA VAL A 55 9.55 -4.01 -6.60
C VAL A 55 10.14 -2.62 -6.76
N THR A 56 9.27 -1.64 -7.03
CA THR A 56 9.51 -0.21 -6.77
C THR A 56 8.77 0.17 -5.50
N ALA A 57 9.49 0.72 -4.51
CA ALA A 57 8.95 1.13 -3.23
C ALA A 57 9.17 2.63 -3.02
N VAL A 58 8.12 3.37 -2.70
CA VAL A 58 8.15 4.84 -2.64
C VAL A 58 7.65 5.32 -1.29
N ASP A 59 8.40 6.21 -0.64
CA ASP A 59 7.99 6.89 0.59
C ASP A 59 8.59 8.29 0.67
N GLY A 60 7.89 9.22 1.33
CA GLY A 60 8.39 10.58 1.54
C GLY A 60 9.43 10.68 2.66
N SER A 61 9.54 9.69 3.53
CA SER A 61 10.49 9.68 4.65
C SER A 61 11.84 9.10 4.25
N LEU A 62 12.88 9.92 4.38
CA LEU A 62 14.27 9.46 4.20
C LEU A 62 14.60 8.32 5.18
N VAL A 63 14.18 8.46 6.44
CA VAL A 63 14.46 7.46 7.49
C VAL A 63 13.79 6.13 7.18
N ALA A 64 12.54 6.15 6.68
CA ALA A 64 11.85 4.94 6.26
C ALA A 64 12.59 4.22 5.13
N ILE A 65 13.04 4.96 4.12
CA ILE A 65 13.79 4.39 2.98
C ILE A 65 15.16 3.86 3.39
N GLU A 66 15.86 4.53 4.32
CA GLU A 66 17.10 4.01 4.90
C GLU A 66 16.87 2.69 5.64
N MET A 67 15.80 2.61 6.46
CA MET A 67 15.43 1.38 7.17
C MET A 67 15.05 0.25 6.20
N LEU A 68 14.27 0.56 5.16
CA LEU A 68 13.93 -0.39 4.10
C LEU A 68 15.17 -0.94 3.42
N THR A 69 16.09 -0.06 3.03
CA THR A 69 17.33 -0.44 2.33
C THR A 69 18.21 -1.34 3.20
N ALA A 70 18.37 -0.99 4.48
CA ALA A 70 19.13 -1.81 5.43
C ALA A 70 18.51 -3.22 5.59
N ARG A 71 17.19 -3.28 5.75
CA ARG A 71 16.45 -4.56 5.87
C ARG A 71 16.52 -5.40 4.60
N ALA A 72 16.40 -4.77 3.43
CA ALA A 72 16.52 -5.47 2.15
C ALA A 72 17.91 -6.12 2.01
N LEU A 73 18.97 -5.40 2.39
CA LEU A 73 20.34 -5.93 2.42
C LEU A 73 20.46 -7.13 3.39
N GLU A 74 19.92 -7.01 4.60
CA GLU A 74 19.93 -8.11 5.60
C GLU A 74 19.18 -9.35 5.11
N ARG A 75 18.10 -9.16 4.33
CA ARG A 75 17.30 -10.23 3.73
C ARG A 75 17.87 -10.76 2.41
N GLY A 76 18.92 -10.12 1.88
CA GLY A 76 19.53 -10.53 0.61
C GLY A 76 18.65 -10.30 -0.61
N VAL A 77 17.73 -9.32 -0.54
CA VAL A 77 16.85 -8.95 -1.66
C VAL A 77 17.23 -7.59 -2.25
N THR A 78 16.88 -7.39 -3.52
CA THR A 78 17.08 -6.13 -4.24
C THR A 78 15.73 -5.56 -4.65
N LEU A 79 15.56 -4.25 -4.47
CA LEU A 79 14.38 -3.50 -4.90
C LEU A 79 14.77 -2.05 -5.22
N ASP A 80 13.91 -1.33 -5.93
CA ASP A 80 14.08 0.08 -6.28
C ASP A 80 13.37 0.95 -5.23
N ALA A 81 14.16 1.40 -4.24
CA ALA A 81 13.66 2.26 -3.15
C ALA A 81 13.82 3.73 -3.53
N ARG A 82 12.73 4.49 -3.47
CA ARG A 82 12.69 5.90 -3.88
C ARG A 82 12.16 6.80 -2.78
N ILE A 83 12.83 7.92 -2.56
CA ILE A 83 12.33 9.01 -1.72
C ILE A 83 11.54 9.94 -2.63
N ALA A 84 10.25 10.09 -2.38
CA ALA A 84 9.41 11.05 -3.08
C ALA A 84 8.17 11.40 -2.25
N ASP A 85 7.83 12.68 -2.19
CA ASP A 85 6.60 13.16 -1.59
C ASP A 85 5.44 12.96 -2.58
N LEU A 86 4.59 11.98 -2.27
CA LEU A 86 3.42 11.64 -3.10
C LEU A 86 2.41 12.79 -3.12
N GLU A 87 2.22 13.50 -1.99
CA GLU A 87 1.29 14.64 -1.92
C GLU A 87 1.80 15.85 -2.70
N ALA A 88 3.11 16.02 -2.82
CA ALA A 88 3.72 17.04 -3.68
C ALA A 88 3.77 16.64 -5.18
N GLY A 89 3.37 15.40 -5.50
CA GLY A 89 3.38 14.90 -6.89
C GLY A 89 4.78 14.61 -7.43
N GLU A 90 5.76 14.37 -6.56
CA GLU A 90 7.14 14.08 -6.96
C GLU A 90 7.32 12.70 -7.59
N PHE A 91 6.33 11.81 -7.44
CA PHE A 91 6.34 10.50 -8.07
C PHE A 91 5.16 10.36 -9.05
N GLN A 92 5.48 9.98 -10.28
CA GLN A 92 4.47 9.71 -11.31
C GLN A 92 4.34 8.21 -11.51
N ILE A 93 3.14 7.67 -11.31
CA ILE A 93 2.84 6.26 -11.54
C ILE A 93 2.79 6.02 -13.05
N GLU A 94 3.68 5.16 -13.55
CA GLU A 94 3.74 4.80 -14.97
C GLU A 94 2.48 4.01 -15.37
N PRO A 95 1.72 4.44 -16.41
CA PRO A 95 0.50 3.76 -16.82
C PRO A 95 0.75 2.34 -17.34
N ASN A 96 -0.11 1.39 -16.97
CA ASN A 96 -0.05 -0.02 -17.36
C ASN A 96 1.33 -0.67 -17.15
N ALA A 97 2.01 -0.31 -16.07
CA ALA A 97 3.38 -0.74 -15.80
C ALA A 97 3.47 -1.87 -14.77
N TYR A 98 2.49 -1.98 -13.88
CA TYR A 98 2.58 -2.84 -12.71
C TYR A 98 1.58 -3.99 -12.76
N ASP A 99 2.04 -5.18 -12.41
CA ASP A 99 1.21 -6.36 -12.24
C ASP A 99 0.51 -6.34 -10.86
N LEU A 100 1.09 -5.59 -9.90
CA LEU A 100 0.55 -5.39 -8.57
C LEU A 100 0.88 -3.98 -8.06
N VAL A 101 -0.13 -3.28 -7.50
CA VAL A 101 0.07 -2.03 -6.76
C VAL A 101 -0.44 -2.21 -5.33
N CYS A 102 0.41 -1.88 -4.34
CA CYS A 102 0.08 -1.88 -2.93
C CYS A 102 -0.20 -0.47 -2.43
N ASP A 103 -1.25 -0.33 -1.59
CA ASP A 103 -1.56 0.89 -0.86
C ASP A 103 -2.03 0.51 0.56
N PHE A 104 -1.14 0.63 1.54
CA PHE A 104 -1.40 0.21 2.90
C PHE A 104 -1.31 1.37 3.88
N GLN A 105 -2.42 1.65 4.57
CA GLN A 105 -2.55 2.67 5.61
C GLN A 105 -2.24 4.09 5.12
N TYR A 106 -2.41 4.33 3.80
CA TYR A 106 -2.23 5.63 3.18
C TYR A 106 -3.45 5.95 2.32
N LEU A 107 -4.01 7.15 2.45
CA LEU A 107 -5.11 7.62 1.62
C LEU A 107 -4.78 8.97 1.01
N GLN A 108 -4.62 8.98 -0.30
CA GLN A 108 -4.55 10.18 -1.12
C GLN A 108 -5.51 10.03 -2.30
N ARG A 109 -6.68 10.68 -2.22
CA ARG A 109 -7.76 10.46 -3.19
C ARG A 109 -7.39 10.86 -4.62
N ASP A 110 -6.60 11.89 -4.80
CA ASP A 110 -6.12 12.33 -6.11
C ASP A 110 -5.03 11.41 -6.71
N LEU A 111 -4.45 10.51 -5.92
CA LEU A 111 -3.54 9.47 -6.40
C LEU A 111 -4.28 8.25 -6.96
N LEU A 112 -5.52 7.99 -6.52
CA LEU A 112 -6.30 6.80 -6.90
C LEU A 112 -6.49 6.64 -8.42
N PRO A 113 -6.77 7.69 -9.21
CA PRO A 113 -6.78 7.56 -10.67
C PRO A 113 -5.44 7.10 -11.25
N GLY A 114 -4.32 7.57 -10.68
CA GLY A 114 -2.98 7.15 -11.06
C GLY A 114 -2.72 5.68 -10.72
N ILE A 115 -3.15 5.21 -9.55
CA ILE A 115 -3.09 3.80 -9.14
C ILE A 115 -3.84 2.92 -10.14
N ARG A 116 -5.09 3.28 -10.46
CA ARG A 116 -5.92 2.55 -11.44
C ARG A 116 -5.29 2.51 -12.83
N ALA A 117 -4.71 3.63 -13.27
CA ALA A 117 -4.01 3.71 -14.56
C ALA A 117 -2.72 2.88 -14.58
N GLY A 118 -2.00 2.84 -13.45
CA GLY A 118 -0.70 2.17 -13.30
C GLY A 118 -0.77 0.65 -13.37
N VAL A 119 -1.89 0.06 -12.90
CA VAL A 119 -2.09 -1.39 -12.96
C VAL A 119 -2.34 -1.83 -14.41
N LYS A 120 -1.65 -2.89 -14.83
CA LYS A 120 -1.85 -3.54 -16.15
C LYS A 120 -3.24 -4.19 -16.22
N PRO A 121 -3.83 -4.38 -17.42
CA PRO A 121 -4.93 -5.31 -17.60
C PRO A 121 -4.58 -6.68 -16.99
N GLY A 122 -5.50 -7.29 -16.24
CA GLY A 122 -5.26 -8.53 -15.49
C GLY A 122 -4.41 -8.42 -14.22
N GLY A 123 -3.78 -7.27 -13.99
CA GLY A 123 -3.06 -6.95 -12.75
C GLY A 123 -4.00 -6.62 -11.59
N ILE A 124 -3.45 -6.48 -10.39
CA ILE A 124 -4.23 -6.28 -9.17
C ILE A 124 -3.81 -5.03 -8.40
N VAL A 125 -4.77 -4.46 -7.68
CA VAL A 125 -4.53 -3.57 -6.55
C VAL A 125 -4.76 -4.32 -5.25
N VAL A 126 -3.93 -4.06 -4.24
CA VAL A 126 -4.07 -4.57 -2.87
C VAL A 126 -4.05 -3.37 -1.94
N ALA A 127 -5.15 -3.11 -1.27
CA ALA A 127 -5.27 -1.93 -0.41
C ALA A 127 -5.84 -2.27 0.96
N GLU A 128 -5.29 -1.63 2.01
CA GLU A 128 -5.76 -1.71 3.38
C GLU A 128 -5.71 -0.30 3.97
N ILE A 129 -6.85 0.36 4.07
CA ILE A 129 -6.93 1.79 4.39
C ILE A 129 -7.92 2.01 5.54
N HIS A 130 -7.56 2.87 6.49
CA HIS A 130 -8.38 3.17 7.66
C HIS A 130 -9.72 3.82 7.30
N LEU A 131 -10.76 3.42 8.05
CA LEU A 131 -12.13 3.92 7.92
C LEU A 131 -12.42 5.04 8.92
N ASN A 132 -13.30 5.94 8.54
CA ASN A 132 -13.97 6.88 9.43
C ASN A 132 -15.04 6.11 10.24
N ASP A 133 -14.63 5.49 11.32
CA ASP A 133 -15.50 4.66 12.17
C ASP A 133 -16.17 5.43 13.33
N GLY A 134 -15.89 6.74 13.43
CA GLY A 134 -16.42 7.61 14.46
C GLY A 134 -15.95 7.29 15.89
N LYS A 135 -14.99 6.38 16.05
CA LYS A 135 -14.45 6.04 17.37
C LYS A 135 -13.56 7.16 17.91
N PRO A 136 -13.70 7.57 19.17
CA PRO A 136 -12.75 8.47 19.79
C PRO A 136 -11.42 7.75 19.90
N ASN A 137 -10.44 8.20 19.14
CA ASN A 137 -9.16 7.50 19.03
C ASN A 137 -8.10 8.13 19.93
N VAL A 138 -7.24 7.28 20.48
CA VAL A 138 -6.08 7.71 21.27
C VAL A 138 -5.06 8.43 20.37
N ASN A 139 -5.02 8.07 19.07
CA ASN A 139 -4.23 8.73 18.04
C ASN A 139 -5.16 9.24 16.93
N PRO A 140 -5.65 10.48 17.02
CA PRO A 140 -6.57 11.01 16.03
C PRO A 140 -5.88 11.11 14.66
N ILE A 141 -6.45 10.43 13.66
CA ILE A 141 -6.07 10.59 12.26
C ILE A 141 -6.90 11.74 11.69
N ASN A 142 -6.29 12.59 10.86
CA ASN A 142 -7.04 13.61 10.15
C ASN A 142 -8.14 12.94 9.30
N PRO A 143 -9.43 13.32 9.45
CA PRO A 143 -10.53 12.70 8.71
C PRO A 143 -10.34 12.67 7.18
N GLY A 144 -9.54 13.59 6.62
CA GLY A 144 -9.19 13.60 5.21
C GLY A 144 -8.40 12.36 4.76
N PHE A 145 -7.76 11.66 5.70
CA PHE A 145 -7.01 10.42 5.46
C PHE A 145 -7.79 9.15 5.87
N LEU A 146 -9.09 9.28 6.12
CA LEU A 146 -9.97 8.16 6.43
C LEU A 146 -10.97 7.96 5.29
N LEU A 147 -11.23 6.71 4.92
CA LEU A 147 -12.27 6.34 3.97
C LEU A 147 -13.65 6.37 4.65
N GLU A 148 -14.67 6.74 3.89
CA GLU A 148 -16.04 6.41 4.26
C GLU A 148 -16.33 4.93 3.97
N ARG A 149 -17.30 4.34 4.69
CA ARG A 149 -17.69 2.94 4.46
C ARG A 149 -18.20 2.75 3.03
N GLY A 150 -17.69 1.73 2.36
CA GLY A 150 -18.00 1.42 0.96
C GLY A 150 -17.16 2.18 -0.05
N GLU A 151 -16.51 3.30 0.31
CA GLU A 151 -15.79 4.17 -0.63
C GLU A 151 -14.71 3.41 -1.41
N LEU A 152 -13.90 2.57 -0.74
CA LEU A 152 -12.84 1.83 -1.43
C LEU A 152 -13.42 0.86 -2.48
N ARG A 153 -14.55 0.23 -2.19
CA ARG A 153 -15.24 -0.66 -3.13
C ARG A 153 -15.82 0.12 -4.33
N GLU A 154 -16.39 1.31 -4.08
CA GLU A 154 -16.95 2.15 -5.14
C GLU A 154 -15.87 2.64 -6.10
N ILE A 155 -14.66 2.94 -5.59
CA ILE A 155 -13.52 3.36 -6.41
C ILE A 155 -13.13 2.28 -7.44
N PHE A 156 -13.34 1.01 -7.14
CA PHE A 156 -12.99 -0.14 -7.99
C PHE A 156 -14.21 -0.96 -8.42
N ASP A 157 -15.40 -0.36 -8.52
CA ASP A 157 -16.66 -1.06 -8.80
C ASP A 157 -16.72 -1.69 -10.20
N ASP A 158 -15.97 -1.16 -11.15
CA ASP A 158 -15.79 -1.68 -12.52
C ASP A 158 -14.67 -2.74 -12.64
N TRP A 159 -14.01 -3.09 -11.52
CA TRP A 159 -13.00 -4.16 -11.47
C TRP A 159 -13.57 -5.45 -10.88
N GLU A 160 -12.92 -6.57 -11.14
CA GLU A 160 -13.22 -7.83 -10.49
C GLU A 160 -12.76 -7.79 -9.02
N ILE A 161 -13.70 -7.71 -8.08
CA ILE A 161 -13.41 -7.72 -6.64
C ILE A 161 -13.15 -9.17 -6.21
N GLU A 162 -11.90 -9.52 -5.97
CA GLU A 162 -11.50 -10.85 -5.48
C GLU A 162 -11.63 -10.99 -3.96
N TYR A 163 -11.43 -9.89 -3.25
CA TYR A 163 -11.63 -9.81 -1.81
C TYR A 163 -12.05 -8.40 -1.40
N TYR A 164 -13.03 -8.30 -0.53
CA TYR A 164 -13.41 -7.05 0.12
C TYR A 164 -13.96 -7.32 1.50
N ASP A 165 -13.50 -6.54 2.48
CA ASP A 165 -14.00 -6.58 3.85
C ASP A 165 -13.78 -5.22 4.54
N GLU A 166 -14.69 -4.87 5.45
CA GLU A 166 -14.56 -3.70 6.33
C GLU A 166 -14.72 -4.17 7.77
N ARG A 167 -13.61 -4.32 8.46
CA ARG A 167 -13.61 -4.85 9.83
C ARG A 167 -12.73 -4.05 10.77
N ALA A 168 -12.95 -4.29 12.07
CA ALA A 168 -12.06 -3.82 13.10
C ALA A 168 -10.64 -4.34 12.85
N ASP A 169 -9.66 -3.49 13.09
CA ASP A 169 -8.26 -3.89 13.11
C ASP A 169 -8.08 -5.05 14.12
N GLU A 170 -7.40 -6.11 13.73
CA GLU A 170 -7.23 -7.32 14.54
C GLU A 170 -6.55 -7.02 15.88
N ASP A 171 -5.76 -5.95 15.97
CA ASP A 171 -5.04 -5.54 17.18
C ASP A 171 -5.86 -4.63 18.12
N GLY A 172 -7.03 -4.16 17.70
CA GLY A 172 -7.97 -3.37 18.53
C GLY A 172 -7.46 -1.99 18.98
N HIS A 173 -6.32 -1.54 18.46
CA HIS A 173 -5.67 -0.28 18.81
C HIS A 173 -5.83 0.81 17.76
N HIS A 174 -6.42 0.51 16.62
CA HIS A 174 -6.55 1.40 15.48
C HIS A 174 -7.99 1.54 15.00
N HIS A 175 -8.19 2.41 14.01
CA HIS A 175 -9.45 2.51 13.29
C HIS A 175 -9.77 1.19 12.56
N ASP A 176 -11.07 0.94 12.35
CA ASP A 176 -11.48 -0.07 11.39
C ASP A 176 -10.80 0.17 10.05
N ALA A 177 -10.60 -0.85 9.25
CA ALA A 177 -9.99 -0.72 7.95
C ALA A 177 -10.82 -1.40 6.86
N ALA A 178 -10.80 -0.82 5.66
CA ALA A 178 -11.27 -1.44 4.44
C ALA A 178 -10.10 -2.21 3.81
N HIS A 179 -10.35 -3.47 3.45
CA HIS A 179 -9.40 -4.37 2.82
C HIS A 179 -9.90 -4.72 1.43
N LEU A 180 -9.07 -4.58 0.41
CA LEU A 180 -9.43 -4.82 -0.98
C LEU A 180 -8.33 -5.59 -1.71
N ILE A 181 -8.74 -6.60 -2.48
CA ILE A 181 -7.98 -7.13 -3.61
C ILE A 181 -8.90 -7.01 -4.82
N ALA A 182 -8.52 -6.21 -5.80
CA ALA A 182 -9.28 -6.03 -7.02
C ALA A 182 -8.41 -6.22 -8.26
N ARG A 183 -8.92 -6.97 -9.24
CA ARG A 183 -8.26 -7.23 -10.53
C ARG A 183 -8.80 -6.30 -11.59
N LYS A 184 -7.88 -5.63 -12.30
CA LYS A 184 -8.24 -4.83 -13.46
C LYS A 184 -8.73 -5.73 -14.60
N PRO A 185 -9.88 -5.45 -15.22
CA PRO A 185 -10.36 -6.22 -16.36
C PRO A 185 -9.33 -6.29 -17.49
N ASP A 186 -9.29 -7.41 -18.21
CA ASP A 186 -8.54 -7.53 -19.45
C ASP A 186 -9.17 -6.67 -20.54
N LEU A 187 -8.35 -6.12 -21.45
CA LEU A 187 -8.82 -5.25 -22.53
C LEU A 187 -9.71 -5.94 -23.57
N ASN A 188 -9.95 -7.26 -23.44
CA ASN A 188 -10.61 -8.11 -24.43
C ASN A 188 -11.90 -8.78 -23.91
N ASN A 189 -12.51 -8.26 -22.86
CA ASN A 189 -13.84 -8.73 -22.39
C ASN A 189 -14.89 -7.67 -22.55
#